data_f1cff39a7ea4d3b0f4c8bbfbfd901de7
#
_entry.id   f1cff39a7ea4d3b0f4c8bbfbfd901de7
#
_cell.length_a   1.000
_cell.length_b   1.000
_cell.length_c   1.000
_cell.angle_alpha   90.00
_cell.angle_beta   90.00
_cell.angle_gamma   90.00
#
_symmetry.space_group_name_H-M   'P 1'
#
loop_
_entity.id
_entity.type
_entity.pdbx_description
1 polymer ?
#
loop_
_entity_poly.entity_id
_entity_poly.type
_entity_poly.pdbx_seq_one_letter_code
_entity_poly.pdbx_strand_id
1 'polypeptide(L)'
;MSVVVATVNTEGGISLVADSQVSDPYSKLNGYPDKIWAEKDSGYVIGSCGSIRTAQVIRFATDWPKYREDEHDLPKFAILEVVPAIKAALQQHGLLKDKNGVETMDSGFIIAWGENFFSIEEDFSVLMPIKGRIAIGSGYAEAYGALGDEGMWSLDDTIEAVRRSTLTAHGVGGDIYFITTNELAIESVENV
;
A
#
# COMPACT_ATOMS: atom_id res chain seq x y z
N MET A 1 -6.62 -9.62 -6.45
CA MET A 1 -7.45 -9.20 -5.31
C MET A 1 -6.56 -9.25 -4.07
N SER A 2 -6.70 -8.33 -3.16
CA SER A 2 -5.80 -8.16 -2.01
C SER A 2 -6.44 -7.22 -1.00
N VAL A 3 -5.83 -7.07 0.17
CA VAL A 3 -6.03 -5.93 1.05
C VAL A 3 -4.67 -5.43 1.55
N VAL A 4 -4.49 -4.12 1.54
CA VAL A 4 -3.38 -3.43 2.20
C VAL A 4 -3.97 -2.31 3.03
N VAL A 5 -3.55 -2.21 4.28
CA VAL A 5 -4.06 -1.24 5.26
C VAL A 5 -2.89 -0.48 5.85
N ALA A 6 -3.01 0.85 5.92
CA ALA A 6 -2.11 1.72 6.67
C ALA A 6 -2.88 2.47 7.74
N THR A 7 -2.33 2.54 8.93
CA THR A 7 -2.89 3.27 10.08
C THR A 7 -1.82 4.06 10.82
N VAL A 8 -2.23 5.18 11.42
CA VAL A 8 -1.39 5.87 12.43
C VAL A 8 -1.28 4.94 13.65
N ASN A 9 -0.05 4.58 14.02
CA ASN A 9 0.21 3.67 15.12
C ASN A 9 0.21 4.40 16.46
N THR A 10 -0.39 3.81 17.49
CA THR A 10 -0.40 4.33 18.87
C THR A 10 1.01 4.47 19.48
N GLU A 11 1.97 3.70 18.98
CA GLU A 11 3.39 3.76 19.38
C GLU A 11 4.22 4.74 18.52
N GLY A 12 3.55 5.48 17.66
CA GLY A 12 4.16 6.41 16.70
C GLY A 12 4.44 5.78 15.33
N GLY A 13 4.55 6.62 14.31
CA GLY A 13 4.74 6.20 12.92
C GLY A 13 3.48 5.58 12.29
N ILE A 14 3.69 4.85 11.21
CA ILE A 14 2.63 4.21 10.42
C ILE A 14 2.83 2.70 10.42
N SER A 15 1.77 1.96 10.73
CA SER A 15 1.69 0.51 10.50
C SER A 15 1.14 0.24 9.11
N LEU A 16 1.83 -0.58 8.31
CA LEU A 16 1.38 -1.06 7.02
C LEU A 16 1.24 -2.58 7.07
N VAL A 17 0.04 -3.07 6.79
CA VAL A 17 -0.32 -4.49 6.94
C VAL A 17 -1.00 -4.99 5.66
N ALA A 18 -0.65 -6.19 5.21
CA ALA A 18 -1.21 -6.81 4.00
C ALA A 18 -1.45 -8.31 4.16
N ASP A 19 -2.44 -8.83 3.44
CA ASP A 19 -2.59 -10.26 3.20
C ASP A 19 -1.55 -10.78 2.21
N SER A 20 -1.30 -12.09 2.18
CA SER A 20 -0.30 -12.71 1.30
C SER A 20 -0.89 -13.54 0.16
N GLN A 21 -2.21 -13.59 -0.01
CA GLN A 21 -2.80 -14.37 -1.09
C GLN A 21 -2.62 -13.68 -2.43
N VAL A 22 -2.05 -14.40 -3.39
CA VAL A 22 -2.09 -14.09 -4.82
C VAL A 22 -3.07 -15.03 -5.49
N SER A 23 -3.97 -14.50 -6.29
CA SER A 23 -4.97 -15.30 -6.99
C SER A 23 -5.12 -14.86 -8.44
N ASP A 24 -5.30 -15.84 -9.31
CA ASP A 24 -5.80 -15.67 -10.66
C ASP A 24 -7.17 -16.37 -10.80
N PRO A 25 -7.83 -16.37 -11.97
CA PRO A 25 -9.12 -17.02 -12.14
C PRO A 25 -9.11 -18.54 -11.86
N TYR A 26 -7.95 -19.17 -11.84
CA TYR A 26 -7.80 -20.63 -11.79
C TYR A 26 -7.06 -21.13 -10.55
N SER A 27 -6.28 -20.29 -9.90
CA SER A 27 -5.39 -20.69 -8.81
C SER A 27 -5.29 -19.65 -7.68
N LYS A 28 -4.86 -20.14 -6.52
CA LYS A 28 -4.51 -19.34 -5.34
C LYS A 28 -3.13 -19.75 -4.85
N LEU A 29 -2.28 -18.79 -4.56
CA LEU A 29 -0.99 -18.96 -3.93
C LEU A 29 -0.97 -18.12 -2.65
N ASN A 30 -0.70 -18.73 -1.51
CA ASN A 30 -0.54 -18.06 -0.23
C ASN A 30 0.95 -17.86 0.08
N GLY A 31 1.27 -16.95 1.00
CA GLY A 31 2.64 -16.72 1.45
C GLY A 31 3.45 -15.85 0.49
N TYR A 32 2.82 -14.97 -0.29
CA TYR A 32 3.52 -14.01 -1.13
C TYR A 32 3.76 -12.69 -0.35
N PRO A 33 4.99 -12.44 0.15
CA PRO A 33 5.26 -11.31 1.05
C PRO A 33 5.38 -9.96 0.32
N ASP A 34 5.64 -9.99 -1.00
CA ASP A 34 6.02 -8.80 -1.76
C ASP A 34 4.87 -7.82 -2.06
N LYS A 35 3.74 -7.92 -1.35
CA LYS A 35 2.71 -6.88 -1.36
C LYS A 35 3.11 -5.64 -0.58
N ILE A 36 4.02 -5.80 0.38
CA ILE A 36 4.63 -4.70 1.13
C ILE A 36 6.16 -4.80 1.09
N TRP A 37 6.83 -3.68 1.06
CA TRP A 37 8.30 -3.62 1.10
C TRP A 37 8.80 -2.29 1.65
N ALA A 38 10.05 -2.28 2.14
CA ALA A 38 10.78 -1.06 2.43
C ALA A 38 11.66 -0.67 1.25
N GLU A 39 11.63 0.59 0.87
CA GLU A 39 12.60 1.22 -0.01
C GLU A 39 13.63 1.94 0.87
N LYS A 40 14.86 1.39 0.92
CA LYS A 40 15.86 1.76 1.94
C LYS A 40 16.50 3.12 1.71
N ASP A 41 16.64 3.55 0.45
CA ASP A 41 17.35 4.79 0.12
C ASP A 41 16.51 6.03 0.40
N SER A 42 15.19 5.93 0.25
CA SER A 42 14.23 6.99 0.58
C SER A 42 13.63 6.85 1.98
N GLY A 43 13.70 5.66 2.58
CA GLY A 43 13.05 5.33 3.86
C GLY A 43 11.54 5.09 3.73
N TYR A 44 11.04 4.86 2.52
CA TYR A 44 9.62 4.60 2.30
C TYR A 44 9.25 3.16 2.63
N VAL A 45 8.07 3.00 3.19
CA VAL A 45 7.36 1.74 3.30
C VAL A 45 6.21 1.77 2.30
N ILE A 46 6.11 0.77 1.45
CA ILE A 46 5.19 0.77 0.33
C ILE A 46 4.36 -0.49 0.36
N GLY A 47 3.05 -0.33 0.17
CA GLY A 47 2.11 -1.43 0.00
C GLY A 47 1.41 -1.35 -1.34
N SER A 48 1.13 -2.50 -1.94
CA SER A 48 0.54 -2.59 -3.28
C SER A 48 -0.62 -3.57 -3.35
N CYS A 49 -1.62 -3.24 -4.16
CA CYS A 49 -2.65 -4.17 -4.61
C CYS A 49 -2.81 -4.10 -6.11
N GLY A 50 -3.22 -5.19 -6.76
CA GLY A 50 -3.41 -5.26 -8.22
C GLY A 50 -2.38 -6.14 -8.91
N SER A 51 -1.73 -5.66 -9.96
CA SER A 51 -0.77 -6.40 -10.77
C SER A 51 0.58 -6.57 -10.08
N ILE A 52 1.02 -7.82 -9.89
CA ILE A 52 2.36 -8.14 -9.38
C ILE A 52 3.44 -7.53 -10.29
N ARG A 53 3.25 -7.58 -11.60
CA ARG A 53 4.21 -7.02 -12.56
C ARG A 53 4.39 -5.53 -12.37
N THR A 54 3.29 -4.80 -12.17
CA THR A 54 3.32 -3.35 -11.89
C THR A 54 4.04 -3.06 -10.58
N ALA A 55 3.74 -3.82 -9.51
CA ALA A 55 4.41 -3.69 -8.22
C ALA A 55 5.93 -3.93 -8.33
N GLN A 56 6.36 -4.97 -9.07
CA GLN A 56 7.77 -5.26 -9.29
C GLN A 56 8.50 -4.12 -10.02
N VAL A 57 7.89 -3.55 -11.07
CA VAL A 57 8.49 -2.43 -11.80
C VAL A 57 8.60 -1.20 -10.89
N ILE A 58 7.55 -0.87 -10.15
CA ILE A 58 7.58 0.26 -9.22
C ILE A 58 8.64 0.05 -8.13
N ARG A 59 8.74 -1.16 -7.58
CA ARG A 59 9.74 -1.47 -6.55
C ARG A 59 11.18 -1.32 -7.03
N PHE A 60 11.49 -1.78 -8.25
CA PHE A 60 12.87 -1.92 -8.70
C PHE A 60 13.32 -0.90 -9.74
N ALA A 61 12.41 -0.15 -10.34
CA ALA A 61 12.72 0.77 -11.43
C ALA A 61 12.32 2.23 -11.16
N THR A 62 11.61 2.52 -10.05
CA THR A 62 11.27 3.90 -9.70
C THR A 62 12.48 4.60 -9.09
N ASP A 63 12.82 5.75 -9.63
CA ASP A 63 13.77 6.68 -9.01
C ASP A 63 13.01 7.51 -7.98
N TRP A 64 13.03 7.05 -6.73
CA TRP A 64 12.21 7.59 -5.66
C TRP A 64 12.68 8.98 -5.23
N PRO A 65 11.83 10.02 -5.35
CA PRO A 65 12.17 11.34 -4.86
C PRO A 65 12.25 11.31 -3.32
N LYS A 66 13.10 12.19 -2.75
CA LYS A 66 13.24 12.30 -1.29
C LYS A 66 12.37 13.43 -0.75
N TYR A 67 11.49 13.11 0.18
CA TYR A 67 10.72 14.10 0.88
C TYR A 67 11.59 14.92 1.84
N ARG A 68 11.38 16.24 1.84
CA ARG A 68 12.01 17.19 2.74
C ARG A 68 10.95 18.05 3.37
N GLU A 69 10.79 17.93 4.67
CA GLU A 69 9.69 18.52 5.41
C GLU A 69 9.70 20.07 5.38
N ASP A 70 10.87 20.67 5.30
CA ASP A 70 11.09 22.11 5.20
C ASP A 70 10.87 22.69 3.80
N GLU A 71 10.87 21.86 2.77
CA GLU A 71 10.76 22.27 1.34
C GLU A 71 9.44 21.85 0.70
N HIS A 72 8.76 20.81 1.24
CA HIS A 72 7.64 20.17 0.57
C HIS A 72 6.34 20.26 1.37
N ASP A 73 5.26 20.59 0.66
CA ASP A 73 3.88 20.31 1.05
C ASP A 73 3.54 18.87 0.61
N LEU A 74 3.06 18.02 1.53
CA LEU A 74 2.87 16.60 1.27
C LEU A 74 1.99 16.30 0.03
N PRO A 75 0.81 16.91 -0.16
CA PRO A 75 0.02 16.70 -1.37
C PRO A 75 0.74 17.11 -2.65
N LYS A 76 1.45 18.23 -2.63
CA LYS A 76 2.23 18.70 -3.80
C LYS A 76 3.37 17.75 -4.12
N PHE A 77 4.11 17.32 -3.11
CA PHE A 77 5.18 16.33 -3.28
C PHE A 77 4.66 15.04 -3.90
N ALA A 78 3.57 14.49 -3.38
CA ALA A 78 2.97 13.28 -3.91
C ALA A 78 2.57 13.43 -5.39
N ILE A 79 1.91 14.53 -5.74
CA ILE A 79 1.38 14.77 -7.09
C ILE A 79 2.47 15.18 -8.09
N LEU A 80 3.41 16.03 -7.68
CA LEU A 80 4.37 16.66 -8.61
C LEU A 80 5.71 15.93 -8.70
N GLU A 81 6.03 15.06 -7.74
CA GLU A 81 7.30 14.34 -7.71
C GLU A 81 7.12 12.83 -7.70
N VAL A 82 6.32 12.27 -6.77
CA VAL A 82 6.16 10.81 -6.65
C VAL A 82 5.38 10.24 -7.85
N VAL A 83 4.24 10.81 -8.20
CA VAL A 83 3.44 10.34 -9.34
C VAL A 83 4.21 10.39 -10.65
N PRO A 84 4.93 11.47 -11.02
CA PRO A 84 5.76 11.48 -12.22
C PRO A 84 6.88 10.43 -12.22
N ALA A 85 7.54 10.17 -11.09
CA ALA A 85 8.56 9.14 -10.97
C ALA A 85 8.00 7.73 -11.23
N ILE A 86 6.85 7.42 -10.67
CA ILE A 86 6.12 6.16 -10.92
C ILE A 86 5.72 6.06 -12.40
N LYS A 87 5.12 7.11 -12.98
CA LYS A 87 4.74 7.13 -14.39
C LYS A 87 5.94 6.90 -15.31
N ALA A 88 7.08 7.51 -15.04
CA ALA A 88 8.30 7.33 -15.82
C ALA A 88 8.77 5.86 -15.80
N ALA A 89 8.79 5.22 -14.64
CA ALA A 89 9.13 3.81 -14.49
C ALA A 89 8.16 2.91 -15.29
N LEU A 90 6.85 3.13 -15.15
CA LEU A 90 5.82 2.36 -15.85
C LEU A 90 5.90 2.57 -17.38
N GLN A 91 6.13 3.78 -17.86
CA GLN A 91 6.27 4.10 -19.27
C GLN A 91 7.49 3.39 -19.87
N GLN A 92 8.64 3.44 -19.19
CA GLN A 92 9.87 2.77 -19.61
C GLN A 92 9.70 1.25 -19.76
N HIS A 93 8.84 0.65 -18.94
CA HIS A 93 8.58 -0.79 -18.95
C HIS A 93 7.29 -1.20 -19.70
N GLY A 94 6.63 -0.27 -20.39
CA GLY A 94 5.43 -0.53 -21.20
C GLY A 94 4.19 -0.93 -20.37
N LEU A 95 4.09 -0.44 -19.13
CA LEU A 95 2.99 -0.72 -18.24
C LEU A 95 2.03 0.47 -18.02
N LEU A 96 2.40 1.66 -18.51
CA LEU A 96 1.49 2.80 -18.51
C LEU A 96 0.41 2.56 -19.58
N LYS A 97 -0.84 2.59 -19.19
CA LYS A 97 -1.99 2.36 -20.07
C LYS A 97 -2.72 3.68 -20.35
N ASP A 98 -3.35 3.78 -21.48
CA ASP A 98 -4.32 4.82 -21.79
C ASP A 98 -5.72 4.22 -21.80
N LYS A 99 -6.61 4.77 -20.97
CA LYS A 99 -8.03 4.41 -20.94
C LYS A 99 -8.85 5.67 -21.22
N ASN A 100 -9.29 5.81 -22.46
CA ASN A 100 -10.10 6.96 -22.92
C ASN A 100 -9.39 8.33 -22.74
N GLY A 101 -8.10 8.40 -23.01
CA GLY A 101 -7.30 9.64 -22.85
C GLY A 101 -6.84 9.91 -21.42
N VAL A 102 -7.03 8.96 -20.50
CA VAL A 102 -6.52 9.01 -19.13
C VAL A 102 -5.45 7.95 -18.95
N GLU A 103 -4.27 8.35 -18.53
CA GLU A 103 -3.22 7.40 -18.17
C GLU A 103 -3.60 6.64 -16.91
N THR A 104 -3.41 5.33 -16.93
CA THR A 104 -3.75 4.43 -15.82
C THR A 104 -2.70 3.35 -15.60
N MET A 105 -2.73 2.74 -14.43
CA MET A 105 -2.01 1.52 -14.08
C MET A 105 -2.98 0.46 -13.52
N ASP A 106 -2.55 -0.81 -13.43
CA ASP A 106 -3.40 -1.91 -12.92
C ASP A 106 -3.26 -2.12 -11.40
N SER A 107 -2.92 -1.09 -10.65
CA SER A 107 -2.55 -1.24 -9.25
C SER A 107 -2.84 0.02 -8.45
N GLY A 108 -3.13 -0.16 -7.16
CA GLY A 108 -3.10 0.91 -6.17
C GLY A 108 -1.92 0.74 -5.23
N PHE A 109 -1.43 1.85 -4.68
CA PHE A 109 -0.30 1.87 -3.75
C PHE A 109 -0.60 2.71 -2.53
N ILE A 110 -0.06 2.29 -1.38
CA ILE A 110 0.09 3.14 -0.21
C ILE A 110 1.58 3.38 -0.03
N ILE A 111 1.97 4.62 0.18
CA ILE A 111 3.35 5.03 0.44
C ILE A 111 3.38 5.73 1.79
N ALA A 112 4.28 5.30 2.70
CA ALA A 112 4.40 5.81 4.05
C ALA A 112 5.86 6.02 4.45
N TRP A 113 6.13 7.02 5.30
CA TRP A 113 7.41 7.25 5.98
C TRP A 113 7.21 8.16 7.20
N GLY A 114 7.93 7.93 8.28
CA GLY A 114 7.70 8.67 9.52
C GLY A 114 6.23 8.62 9.91
N GLU A 115 5.57 9.77 9.98
CA GLU A 115 4.14 9.92 10.27
C GLU A 115 3.31 10.29 9.03
N ASN A 116 3.94 10.34 7.85
CA ASN A 116 3.29 10.71 6.60
C ASN A 116 2.88 9.47 5.81
N PHE A 117 1.71 9.50 5.19
CA PHE A 117 1.28 8.49 4.22
C PHE A 117 0.15 8.98 3.33
N PHE A 118 0.01 8.35 2.16
CA PHE A 118 -1.06 8.58 1.20
C PHE A 118 -1.25 7.35 0.31
N SER A 119 -2.37 7.27 -0.41
CA SER A 119 -2.53 6.29 -1.49
C SER A 119 -2.44 6.95 -2.87
N ILE A 120 -2.04 6.13 -3.85
CA ILE A 120 -2.11 6.43 -5.28
C ILE A 120 -3.02 5.39 -5.91
N GLU A 121 -4.09 5.86 -6.55
CA GLU A 121 -5.09 5.02 -7.19
C GLU A 121 -4.70 4.66 -8.64
N GLU A 122 -5.49 3.80 -9.28
CA GLU A 122 -5.23 3.32 -10.65
C GLU A 122 -5.12 4.44 -11.70
N ASP A 123 -5.80 5.56 -11.50
CA ASP A 123 -5.77 6.75 -12.37
C ASP A 123 -4.72 7.79 -11.94
N PHE A 124 -3.82 7.43 -11.04
CA PHE A 124 -2.82 8.28 -10.41
C PHE A 124 -3.38 9.38 -9.51
N SER A 125 -4.66 9.33 -9.14
CA SER A 125 -5.20 10.17 -8.07
C SER A 125 -4.50 9.87 -6.76
N VAL A 126 -4.17 10.93 -6.02
CA VAL A 126 -3.54 10.84 -4.70
C VAL A 126 -4.60 11.12 -3.64
N LEU A 127 -4.77 10.19 -2.70
CA LEU A 127 -5.69 10.32 -1.59
C LEU A 127 -4.92 10.43 -0.27
N MET A 128 -5.22 11.50 0.47
CA MET A 128 -4.69 11.68 1.83
C MET A 128 -5.52 10.87 2.84
N PRO A 129 -4.91 10.43 3.96
CA PRO A 129 -5.61 9.64 4.96
C PRO A 129 -6.81 10.39 5.55
N ILE A 130 -7.91 9.66 5.73
CA ILE A 130 -9.09 10.17 6.45
C ILE A 130 -9.08 9.55 7.85
N LYS A 131 -9.03 10.39 8.87
CA LYS A 131 -8.98 9.94 10.28
C LYS A 131 -7.82 8.96 10.54
N GLY A 132 -6.63 9.21 9.96
CA GLY A 132 -5.43 8.45 10.26
C GLY A 132 -5.38 7.03 9.66
N ARG A 133 -6.17 6.70 8.64
CA ARG A 133 -6.17 5.38 7.99
C ARG A 133 -6.40 5.45 6.49
N ILE A 134 -5.84 4.47 5.78
CA ILE A 134 -6.09 4.18 4.36
C ILE A 134 -6.14 2.66 4.20
N ALA A 135 -7.06 2.17 3.37
CA ALA A 135 -7.09 0.78 2.94
C ALA A 135 -7.33 0.71 1.43
N ILE A 136 -6.61 -0.16 0.74
CA ILE A 136 -6.73 -0.40 -0.71
C ILE A 136 -6.93 -1.88 -1.01
N GLY A 137 -7.41 -2.18 -2.20
CA GLY A 137 -7.69 -3.54 -2.66
C GLY A 137 -9.10 -4.01 -2.37
N SER A 138 -9.45 -5.24 -2.75
CA SER A 138 -10.83 -5.76 -2.67
C SER A 138 -11.37 -5.93 -1.25
N GLY A 139 -10.50 -6.00 -0.24
CA GLY A 139 -10.89 -6.12 1.18
C GLY A 139 -10.94 -4.79 1.94
N TYR A 140 -10.87 -3.66 1.24
CA TYR A 140 -10.78 -2.34 1.89
C TYR A 140 -12.01 -2.02 2.77
N ALA A 141 -13.22 -2.39 2.33
CA ALA A 141 -14.45 -2.05 3.03
C ALA A 141 -14.56 -2.77 4.36
N GLU A 142 -14.19 -4.06 4.39
CA GLU A 142 -14.14 -4.88 5.60
C GLU A 142 -13.10 -4.36 6.59
N ALA A 143 -11.92 -3.98 6.07
CA ALA A 143 -10.86 -3.39 6.89
C ALA A 143 -11.31 -2.06 7.52
N TYR A 144 -11.93 -1.16 6.75
CA TYR A 144 -12.50 0.06 7.30
C TYR A 144 -13.58 -0.19 8.35
N GLY A 145 -14.45 -1.18 8.11
CA GLY A 145 -15.48 -1.57 9.08
C GLY A 145 -14.89 -2.11 10.38
N ALA A 146 -13.80 -2.87 10.31
CA ALA A 146 -13.12 -3.43 11.47
C ALA A 146 -12.38 -2.36 12.31
N LEU A 147 -11.73 -1.40 11.66
CA LEU A 147 -11.02 -0.30 12.33
C LEU A 147 -11.98 0.70 13.01
N GLY A 148 -13.21 0.83 12.54
CA GLY A 148 -14.13 1.85 13.08
C GLY A 148 -13.64 3.28 12.82
N ASP A 149 -14.03 4.23 13.65
CA ASP A 149 -13.83 5.67 13.46
C ASP A 149 -12.78 6.31 14.40
N GLU A 150 -11.97 5.50 15.07
CA GLU A 150 -10.86 5.97 15.88
C GLU A 150 -9.77 6.61 15.01
N GLY A 151 -8.91 7.42 15.60
CA GLY A 151 -7.86 8.13 14.86
C GLY A 151 -6.48 7.48 14.93
N MET A 152 -6.28 6.52 15.82
CA MET A 152 -5.04 5.78 16.06
C MET A 152 -5.34 4.33 16.41
N TRP A 153 -4.48 3.42 15.99
CA TRP A 153 -4.63 1.98 16.21
C TRP A 153 -3.32 1.36 16.64
N SER A 154 -3.39 0.33 17.46
CA SER A 154 -2.23 -0.53 17.67
C SER A 154 -1.92 -1.33 16.39
N LEU A 155 -0.71 -1.86 16.29
CA LEU A 155 -0.36 -2.78 15.20
C LEU A 155 -1.32 -3.99 15.18
N ASP A 156 -1.67 -4.53 16.37
CA ASP A 156 -2.59 -5.67 16.48
C ASP A 156 -4.00 -5.35 15.96
N ASP A 157 -4.52 -4.14 16.19
CA ASP A 157 -5.81 -3.70 15.63
C ASP A 157 -5.77 -3.67 14.10
N THR A 158 -4.65 -3.22 13.53
CA THR A 158 -4.47 -3.17 12.08
C THR A 158 -4.33 -4.57 11.47
N ILE A 159 -3.62 -5.48 12.14
CA ILE A 159 -3.53 -6.89 11.77
C ILE A 159 -4.91 -7.54 11.83
N GLU A 160 -5.68 -7.30 12.88
CA GLU A 160 -7.04 -7.84 13.02
C GLU A 160 -7.98 -7.30 11.94
N ALA A 161 -7.84 -6.06 11.52
CA ALA A 161 -8.63 -5.51 10.42
C ALA A 161 -8.36 -6.23 9.09
N VAL A 162 -7.10 -6.53 8.79
CA VAL A 162 -6.73 -7.36 7.63
C VAL A 162 -7.24 -8.79 7.80
N ARG A 163 -7.09 -9.39 9.00
CA ARG A 163 -7.61 -10.75 9.29
C ARG A 163 -9.11 -10.84 9.05
N ARG A 164 -9.90 -9.87 9.48
CA ARG A 164 -11.35 -9.84 9.21
C ARG A 164 -11.68 -9.77 7.72
N SER A 165 -10.89 -9.03 6.96
CA SER A 165 -11.05 -8.98 5.50
C SER A 165 -10.85 -10.36 4.84
N THR A 166 -10.00 -11.23 5.40
CA THR A 166 -9.78 -12.58 4.87
C THR A 166 -10.99 -13.50 5.02
N LEU A 167 -11.90 -13.22 5.95
CA LEU A 167 -13.08 -14.04 6.23
C LEU A 167 -14.19 -13.84 5.20
N THR A 168 -14.29 -12.65 4.62
CA THR A 168 -15.45 -12.26 3.79
C THR A 168 -15.07 -11.72 2.42
N ALA A 169 -13.94 -11.06 2.29
CA ALA A 169 -13.52 -10.48 1.02
C ALA A 169 -12.95 -11.55 0.07
N HIS A 170 -13.53 -11.64 -1.13
CA HIS A 170 -13.05 -12.58 -2.12
C HIS A 170 -11.63 -12.24 -2.57
N GLY A 171 -10.74 -13.26 -2.57
CA GLY A 171 -9.35 -13.14 -3.03
C GLY A 171 -8.40 -12.47 -2.04
N VAL A 172 -8.79 -12.36 -0.78
CA VAL A 172 -7.96 -11.95 0.36
C VAL A 172 -7.71 -13.18 1.24
N GLY A 173 -6.47 -13.41 1.68
CA GLY A 173 -6.15 -14.60 2.51
C GLY A 173 -4.65 -14.87 2.64
N GLY A 174 -4.32 -16.06 3.15
CA GLY A 174 -2.95 -16.44 3.50
C GLY A 174 -2.45 -15.74 4.75
N ASP A 175 -1.16 -15.85 5.04
CA ASP A 175 -0.52 -15.17 6.17
C ASP A 175 -0.60 -13.66 6.04
N ILE A 176 -0.50 -12.98 7.17
CA ILE A 176 -0.53 -11.52 7.22
C ILE A 176 0.88 -11.01 7.44
N TYR A 177 1.33 -10.13 6.56
CA TYR A 177 2.63 -9.46 6.63
C TYR A 177 2.44 -8.02 7.07
N PHE A 178 3.38 -7.51 7.85
CA PHE A 178 3.37 -6.14 8.32
C PHE A 178 4.77 -5.52 8.37
N ILE A 179 4.80 -4.22 8.37
CA ILE A 179 5.99 -3.38 8.50
C ILE A 179 5.57 -2.05 9.14
N THR A 180 6.44 -1.47 9.96
CA THR A 180 6.22 -0.12 10.49
C THR A 180 7.25 0.86 9.92
N THR A 181 6.88 2.13 9.86
CA THR A 181 7.84 3.17 9.41
C THR A 181 8.99 3.39 10.39
N ASN A 182 8.88 2.87 11.62
CA ASN A 182 9.93 2.97 12.64
C ASN A 182 10.97 1.84 12.52
N GLU A 183 10.59 0.66 12.03
CA GLU A 183 11.46 -0.52 12.06
C GLU A 183 11.84 -1.06 10.69
N LEU A 184 11.25 -0.66 9.61
CA LEU A 184 11.56 -1.03 8.21
C LEU A 184 11.86 -2.54 7.98
N ALA A 185 11.44 -3.40 8.90
CA ALA A 185 11.57 -4.85 8.84
C ALA A 185 10.19 -5.48 8.54
N ILE A 186 10.16 -6.40 7.60
CA ILE A 186 8.91 -7.13 7.29
C ILE A 186 8.81 -8.32 8.24
N GLU A 187 7.71 -8.40 8.94
CA GLU A 187 7.34 -9.52 9.81
C GLU A 187 6.03 -10.16 9.35
N SER A 188 5.72 -11.34 9.89
CA SER A 188 4.47 -12.04 9.55
C SER A 188 3.84 -12.71 10.75
N VAL A 189 2.51 -12.84 10.70
CA VAL A 189 1.72 -13.66 11.61
C VAL A 189 0.86 -14.63 10.82
N GLU A 190 0.72 -15.86 11.33
CA GLU A 190 -0.17 -16.84 10.73
C GLU A 190 -1.62 -16.36 10.81
N ASN A 191 -2.37 -16.56 9.74
CA ASN A 191 -3.80 -16.30 9.69
C ASN A 191 -4.53 -17.60 10.05
N VAL A 192 -4.78 -17.80 11.34
CA VAL A 192 -5.42 -19.00 11.90
C VAL A 192 -6.92 -18.89 11.85
#